data_6be290fad890c091201d9b64aded96f7
#
_entry.id   6be290fad890c091201d9b64aded96f7
#
_cell.length_a   1.000
_cell.length_b   1.000
_cell.length_c   1.000
_cell.angle_alpha   90.00
_cell.angle_beta   90.00
_cell.angle_gamma   90.00
#
_symmetry.space_group_name_H-M   'P 1'
#
loop_
_entity.id
_entity.type
_entity.pdbx_description
1 polymer ?
#
loop_
_entity_poly.entity_id
_entity_poly.type
_entity_poly.pdbx_seq_one_letter_code
_entity_poly.pdbx_strand_id
1 'polypeptide(L)'
;MHPNALLELAAELLRAVLKFDAAADGVVSTFFRKHPALGARERQTLAETTYALLRQRLLLQHLAQSGSGALERRLAILAWQGSESFLRGALTPGEQQWLAEAGRIDRQTLPDKLRHNLPD
;
A
#
# COMPACT_ATOMS: atom_id res chain seq x y z
N MET A 1 16.11 -9.07 0.63
CA MET A 1 15.25 -8.71 1.78
C MET A 1 14.05 -9.64 1.85
N HIS A 2 13.69 -10.08 3.04
CA HIS A 2 12.54 -10.95 3.21
C HIS A 2 11.26 -10.22 2.80
N PRO A 3 10.30 -10.90 2.11
CA PRO A 3 9.06 -10.24 1.67
C PRO A 3 8.30 -9.53 2.77
N ASN A 4 8.18 -10.15 3.95
CA ASN A 4 7.46 -9.52 5.06
C ASN A 4 8.16 -8.26 5.54
N ALA A 5 9.50 -8.24 5.53
CA ALA A 5 10.25 -7.05 5.96
C ALA A 5 10.00 -5.88 5.00
N LEU A 6 9.96 -6.15 3.69
CA LEU A 6 9.68 -5.09 2.71
C LEU A 6 8.24 -4.59 2.83
N LEU A 7 7.28 -5.49 3.05
CA LEU A 7 5.88 -5.10 3.24
C LEU A 7 5.71 -4.23 4.49
N GLU A 8 6.41 -4.57 5.58
CA GLU A 8 6.37 -3.76 6.80
C GLU A 8 6.96 -2.36 6.57
N LEU A 9 8.03 -2.28 5.77
CA LEU A 9 8.60 -0.97 5.41
C LEU A 9 7.62 -0.17 4.54
N ALA A 10 6.89 -0.83 3.64
CA ALA A 10 5.86 -0.16 2.85
C ALA A 10 4.78 0.41 3.76
N ALA A 11 4.32 -0.36 4.75
CA ALA A 11 3.33 0.11 5.71
C ALA A 11 3.84 1.31 6.50
N GLU A 12 5.10 1.26 6.92
CA GLU A 12 5.72 2.37 7.66
C GLU A 12 5.81 3.64 6.82
N LEU A 13 6.21 3.50 5.55
CA LEU A 13 6.28 4.62 4.62
C LEU A 13 4.89 5.21 4.38
N LEU A 14 3.87 4.38 4.17
CA LEU A 14 2.50 4.86 3.99
C LEU A 14 2.00 5.60 5.22
N ARG A 15 2.34 5.12 6.42
CA ARG A 15 1.95 5.80 7.66
C ARG A 15 2.51 7.22 7.68
N ALA A 16 3.78 7.38 7.27
CA ALA A 16 4.42 8.69 7.25
C ALA A 16 3.81 9.61 6.19
N VAL A 17 3.55 9.08 4.98
CA VAL A 17 2.96 9.87 3.89
C VAL A 17 1.54 10.30 4.22
N LEU A 18 0.75 9.42 4.83
CA LEU A 18 -0.67 9.68 5.12
C LEU A 18 -0.89 10.67 6.26
N LYS A 19 0.16 11.11 6.94
CA LYS A 19 0.07 12.23 7.88
C LYS A 19 -0.16 13.56 7.16
N PHE A 20 0.22 13.64 5.90
CA PHE A 20 0.09 14.86 5.07
C PHE A 20 0.74 16.09 5.67
N ASP A 21 1.81 15.89 6.46
CA ASP A 21 2.60 16.96 7.07
C ASP A 21 3.55 17.61 6.06
N ALA A 22 3.90 16.87 5.01
CA ALA A 22 4.86 17.32 4.00
C ALA A 22 4.49 16.68 2.67
N ALA A 23 5.09 17.19 1.59
CA ALA A 23 4.89 16.61 0.26
C ALA A 23 5.39 15.16 0.23
N ALA A 24 4.68 14.30 -0.49
CA ALA A 24 5.00 12.88 -0.56
C ALA A 24 6.44 12.64 -1.03
N ASP A 25 6.92 13.39 -2.04
CA ASP A 25 8.28 13.24 -2.54
C ASP A 25 9.32 13.45 -1.43
N GLY A 26 9.12 14.45 -0.59
CA GLY A 26 10.03 14.74 0.52
C GLY A 26 10.00 13.64 1.57
N VAL A 27 8.80 13.10 1.87
CA VAL A 27 8.66 12.02 2.83
C VAL A 27 9.37 10.76 2.32
N VAL A 28 9.19 10.42 1.04
CA VAL A 28 9.83 9.24 0.42
C VAL A 28 11.36 9.40 0.44
N SER A 29 11.87 10.57 0.04
CA SER A 29 13.31 10.83 0.06
C SER A 29 13.91 10.70 1.45
N THR A 30 13.23 11.26 2.45
CA THR A 30 13.68 11.17 3.84
C THR A 30 13.68 9.74 4.32
N PHE A 31 12.65 8.98 3.98
CA PHE A 31 12.56 7.56 4.34
C PHE A 31 13.74 6.78 3.77
N PHE A 32 14.07 6.99 2.49
CA PHE A 32 15.19 6.28 1.88
C PHE A 32 16.53 6.65 2.50
N ARG A 33 16.71 7.90 2.92
CA ARG A 33 17.93 8.30 3.63
C ARG A 33 18.07 7.60 4.97
N LYS A 34 16.95 7.29 5.63
CA LYS A 34 16.97 6.58 6.89
C LYS A 34 17.14 5.07 6.74
N HIS A 35 17.00 4.56 5.51
CA HIS A 35 17.10 3.14 5.20
C HIS A 35 18.12 2.88 4.09
N PRO A 36 19.43 3.18 4.35
CA PRO A 36 20.44 3.11 3.29
C PRO A 36 20.71 1.69 2.78
N ALA A 37 20.30 0.67 3.51
CA ALA A 37 20.47 -0.71 3.08
C ALA A 37 19.52 -1.13 1.95
N LEU A 38 18.50 -0.32 1.66
CA LEU A 38 17.56 -0.63 0.58
C LEU A 38 18.24 -0.51 -0.79
N GLY A 39 18.12 -1.57 -1.61
CA GLY A 39 18.61 -1.53 -2.98
C GLY A 39 17.67 -0.79 -3.92
N ALA A 40 18.09 -0.64 -5.17
CA ALA A 40 17.30 0.10 -6.16
C ALA A 40 15.92 -0.51 -6.39
N ARG A 41 15.83 -1.84 -6.44
CA ARG A 41 14.57 -2.53 -6.67
C ARG A 41 13.59 -2.33 -5.52
N GLU A 42 14.08 -2.44 -4.27
CA GLU A 42 13.24 -2.23 -3.09
C GLU A 42 12.74 -0.79 -3.02
N ARG A 43 13.60 0.19 -3.32
CA ARG A 43 13.21 1.60 -3.35
C ARG A 43 12.14 1.84 -4.41
N GLN A 44 12.31 1.25 -5.58
CA GLN A 44 11.33 1.40 -6.66
C GLN A 44 9.98 0.84 -6.24
N THR A 45 9.96 -0.37 -5.67
CA THR A 45 8.70 -0.99 -5.20
C THR A 45 8.02 -0.14 -4.15
N LEU A 46 8.78 0.38 -3.18
CA LEU A 46 8.21 1.21 -2.12
C LEU A 46 7.65 2.52 -2.67
N ALA A 47 8.37 3.17 -3.58
CA ALA A 47 7.92 4.42 -4.18
C ALA A 47 6.66 4.20 -5.02
N GLU A 48 6.66 3.19 -5.89
CA GLU A 48 5.52 2.91 -6.77
C GLU A 48 4.27 2.53 -5.97
N THR A 49 4.45 1.74 -4.89
CA THR A 49 3.34 1.36 -4.01
C THR A 49 2.76 2.60 -3.33
N THR A 50 3.61 3.50 -2.85
CA THR A 50 3.17 4.75 -2.23
C THR A 50 2.36 5.60 -3.19
N TYR A 51 2.86 5.81 -4.41
CA TYR A 51 2.16 6.63 -5.38
C TYR A 51 0.89 5.96 -5.90
N ALA A 52 0.87 4.63 -6.01
CA ALA A 52 -0.34 3.90 -6.37
C ALA A 52 -1.43 4.10 -5.31
N LEU A 53 -1.06 4.04 -4.03
CA LEU A 53 -2.01 4.32 -2.95
C LEU A 53 -2.57 5.74 -3.07
N LEU A 54 -1.70 6.73 -3.27
CA LEU A 54 -2.15 8.12 -3.33
C LEU A 54 -3.11 8.36 -4.50
N ARG A 55 -2.86 7.72 -5.64
CA ARG A 55 -3.75 7.83 -6.80
C ARG A 55 -5.13 7.23 -6.59
N GLN A 56 -5.24 6.20 -5.73
CA GLN A 56 -6.48 5.46 -5.48
C GLN A 56 -6.87 5.48 -4.00
N ARG A 57 -6.47 6.52 -3.29
CA ARG A 57 -6.58 6.56 -1.83
C ARG A 57 -8.00 6.27 -1.33
N LEU A 58 -9.00 6.94 -1.89
CA LEU A 58 -10.38 6.78 -1.41
C LEU A 58 -10.88 5.35 -1.62
N LEU A 59 -10.60 4.77 -2.79
CA LEU A 59 -10.99 3.39 -3.09
C LEU A 59 -10.30 2.42 -2.16
N LEU A 60 -8.97 2.53 -2.01
CA LEU A 60 -8.20 1.58 -1.22
C LEU A 60 -8.52 1.69 0.27
N GLN A 61 -8.77 2.89 0.79
CA GLN A 61 -9.19 3.06 2.17
C GLN A 61 -10.56 2.43 2.42
N HIS A 62 -11.46 2.52 1.44
CA HIS A 62 -12.76 1.86 1.53
C HIS A 62 -12.61 0.33 1.57
N LEU A 63 -11.81 -0.23 0.66
CA LEU A 63 -11.59 -1.68 0.62
C LEU A 63 -10.88 -2.18 1.88
N ALA A 64 -10.00 -1.37 2.46
CA ALA A 64 -9.24 -1.73 3.65
C ALA A 64 -10.07 -1.72 4.94
N GLN A 65 -11.32 -1.24 4.90
CA GLN A 65 -12.19 -1.26 6.08
C GLN A 65 -12.50 -2.70 6.53
N SER A 66 -12.49 -3.65 5.60
CA SER A 66 -12.58 -5.07 5.95
C SER A 66 -11.18 -5.57 6.34
N GLY A 67 -11.11 -6.71 6.98
CA GLY A 67 -9.85 -7.30 7.38
C GLY A 67 -9.43 -6.93 8.79
N SER A 68 -8.25 -7.35 9.18
CA SER A 68 -7.72 -7.15 10.53
C SER A 68 -6.25 -6.75 10.48
N GLY A 69 -5.73 -6.34 11.63
CA GLY A 69 -4.35 -5.89 11.74
C GLY A 69 -4.20 -4.39 11.45
N ALA A 70 -2.97 -3.94 11.26
CA ALA A 70 -2.70 -2.52 11.04
C ALA A 70 -3.28 -2.06 9.70
N LEU A 71 -3.96 -0.91 9.71
CA LEU A 71 -4.57 -0.35 8.52
C LEU A 71 -3.52 -0.12 7.41
N GLU A 72 -2.38 0.43 7.76
CA GLU A 72 -1.34 0.76 6.77
C GLU A 72 -0.79 -0.49 6.10
N ARG A 73 -0.72 -1.62 6.82
CA ARG A 73 -0.33 -2.90 6.21
C ARG A 73 -1.37 -3.35 5.18
N ARG A 74 -2.66 -3.22 5.49
CA ARG A 74 -3.72 -3.57 4.55
C ARG A 74 -3.68 -2.67 3.31
N LEU A 75 -3.42 -1.37 3.50
CA LEU A 75 -3.28 -0.43 2.39
C LEU A 75 -2.07 -0.80 1.52
N ALA A 76 -0.94 -1.16 2.14
CA ALA A 76 0.25 -1.56 1.39
C ALA A 76 -0.01 -2.81 0.55
N ILE A 77 -0.76 -3.78 1.08
CA ILE A 77 -1.13 -5.00 0.35
C ILE A 77 -1.97 -4.64 -0.87
N LEU A 78 -2.99 -3.80 -0.69
CA LEU A 78 -3.90 -3.41 -1.78
C LEU A 78 -3.19 -2.58 -2.85
N ALA A 79 -2.25 -1.74 -2.46
CA ALA A 79 -1.54 -0.84 -3.37
C ALA A 79 -0.27 -1.45 -3.97
N TRP A 80 0.10 -2.65 -3.57
CA TRP A 80 1.39 -3.27 -3.90
C TRP A 80 1.69 -3.23 -5.38
N GLN A 81 2.88 -2.72 -5.75
CA GLN A 81 3.33 -2.62 -7.13
C GLN A 81 4.54 -3.50 -7.43
N GLY A 82 4.96 -4.32 -6.48
CA GLY A 82 6.02 -5.29 -6.71
C GLY A 82 5.49 -6.59 -7.27
N SER A 83 6.34 -7.61 -7.30
CA SER A 83 5.97 -8.94 -7.76
C SER A 83 4.86 -9.54 -6.89
N GLU A 84 3.86 -10.13 -7.53
CA GLU A 84 2.76 -10.80 -6.83
C GLU A 84 3.26 -12.00 -6.03
N SER A 85 4.18 -12.77 -6.58
CA SER A 85 4.75 -13.93 -5.88
C SER A 85 5.55 -13.50 -4.65
N PHE A 86 6.25 -12.37 -4.73
CA PHE A 86 6.96 -11.80 -3.60
C PHE A 86 5.99 -11.40 -2.50
N LEU A 87 4.88 -10.75 -2.87
CA LEU A 87 3.85 -10.36 -1.91
C LEU A 87 3.26 -11.58 -1.20
N ARG A 88 2.95 -12.65 -1.95
CA ARG A 88 2.40 -13.87 -1.34
C ARG A 88 3.31 -14.44 -0.27
N GLY A 89 4.61 -14.31 -0.44
CA GLY A 89 5.59 -14.76 0.56
C GLY A 89 5.51 -13.98 1.87
N ALA A 90 4.93 -12.78 1.85
CA ALA A 90 4.77 -11.93 3.02
C ALA A 90 3.43 -12.13 3.73
N LEU A 91 2.41 -12.65 3.03
CA LEU A 91 1.05 -12.68 3.55
C LEU A 91 0.80 -13.93 4.39
N THR A 92 0.05 -13.75 5.49
CA THR A 92 -0.52 -14.88 6.24
C THR A 92 -1.65 -15.49 5.42
N PRO A 93 -2.06 -16.76 5.70
CA PRO A 93 -3.21 -17.34 5.02
C PRO A 93 -4.49 -16.50 5.13
N GLY A 94 -4.71 -15.88 6.29
CA GLY A 94 -5.86 -14.99 6.47
C GLY A 94 -5.78 -13.76 5.59
N GLU A 95 -4.59 -13.18 5.44
CA GLU A 95 -4.38 -12.03 4.56
C GLU A 95 -4.58 -12.41 3.10
N GLN A 96 -4.13 -13.59 2.68
CA GLN A 96 -4.33 -14.07 1.33
C GLN A 96 -5.82 -14.22 1.00
N GLN A 97 -6.59 -14.78 1.94
CA GLN A 97 -8.03 -14.92 1.77
C GLN A 97 -8.71 -13.57 1.71
N TRP A 98 -8.35 -12.66 2.61
CA TRP A 98 -8.91 -11.31 2.61
C TRP A 98 -8.65 -10.57 1.30
N LEU A 99 -7.42 -10.66 0.77
CA LEU A 99 -7.06 -10.00 -0.48
C LEU A 99 -7.89 -10.56 -1.65
N ALA A 100 -8.10 -11.87 -1.69
CA ALA A 100 -8.91 -12.49 -2.72
C ALA A 100 -10.36 -12.00 -2.65
N GLU A 101 -10.91 -11.86 -1.44
CA GLU A 101 -12.27 -11.35 -1.24
C GLU A 101 -12.39 -9.89 -1.65
N ALA A 102 -11.40 -9.06 -1.29
CA ALA A 102 -11.39 -7.66 -1.68
C ALA A 102 -11.34 -7.51 -3.20
N GLY A 103 -10.63 -8.41 -3.89
CA GLY A 103 -10.54 -8.40 -5.34
C GLY A 103 -11.83 -8.78 -6.05
N ARG A 104 -12.79 -9.38 -5.33
CA ARG A 104 -14.10 -9.75 -5.90
C ARG A 104 -15.10 -8.60 -5.89
N ILE A 105 -14.79 -7.50 -5.22
CA ILE A 105 -15.70 -6.36 -5.15
C ILE A 105 -15.81 -5.74 -6.54
N ASP A 106 -17.05 -5.61 -7.04
CA ASP A 106 -17.29 -5.00 -8.33
C ASP A 106 -17.15 -3.48 -8.22
N ARG A 107 -16.06 -2.96 -8.77
CA ARG A 107 -15.76 -1.53 -8.70
C ARG A 107 -16.79 -0.68 -9.44
N GLN A 108 -17.54 -1.27 -10.37
CA GLN A 108 -18.58 -0.53 -11.11
C GLN A 108 -19.78 -0.17 -10.23
N THR A 109 -19.98 -0.89 -9.11
CA THR A 109 -21.07 -0.59 -8.18
C THR A 109 -20.68 0.42 -7.11
N LEU A 110 -19.39 0.82 -7.06
CA LEU A 110 -18.92 1.79 -6.07
C LEU A 110 -19.25 3.23 -6.51
N PRO A 111 -19.40 4.16 -5.55
CA PRO A 111 -19.57 5.58 -5.88
C PRO A 111 -18.40 6.08 -6.73
N ASP A 112 -18.68 7.03 -7.64
CA ASP A 112 -17.67 7.56 -8.55
C ASP A 112 -16.44 8.09 -7.83
N LYS A 113 -16.60 8.76 -6.70
CA LYS A 113 -15.45 9.30 -5.96
C LYS A 113 -14.51 8.22 -5.48
N LEU A 114 -15.02 7.00 -5.20
CA LEU A 114 -14.16 5.88 -4.81
C LEU A 114 -13.47 5.26 -6.00
N ARG A 115 -14.20 5.07 -7.12
CA ARG A 115 -13.63 4.48 -8.34
C ARG A 115 -12.53 5.33 -8.94
N HIS A 116 -12.71 6.65 -8.91
CA HIS A 116 -11.83 7.60 -9.61
C HIS A 116 -11.03 8.48 -8.65
N ASN A 117 -11.11 8.23 -7.35
CA ASN A 117 -10.43 9.02 -6.31
C ASN A 117 -10.76 10.51 -6.40
N LEU A 118 -12.03 10.82 -6.65
CA LEU A 118 -12.50 12.19 -6.74
C LEU A 118 -12.65 12.80 -5.34
N PRO A 119 -12.40 14.11 -5.19
CA PRO A 119 -12.63 14.77 -3.91
C PRO A 119 -14.13 14.81 -3.57
N ASP A 120 -14.39 14.93 -2.29
CA ASP A 120 -15.78 15.05 -1.78
C ASP A 120 -16.42 16.36 -2.21
#